data_fd7ad4ecea8c2fe17d8300d44ec3c82e
#
_entry.id   fd7ad4ecea8c2fe17d8300d44ec3c82e
#
_cell.length_a   1.000
_cell.length_b   1.000
_cell.length_c   1.000
_cell.angle_alpha   90.00
_cell.angle_beta   90.00
_cell.angle_gamma   90.00
#
_symmetry.space_group_name_H-M   'P 1'
#
loop_
_entity.id
_entity.type
_entity.pdbx_description
1 polymer ?
#
loop_
_entity_poly.entity_id
_entity_poly.type
_entity_poly.pdbx_seq_one_letter_code
_entity_poly.pdbx_strand_id
1 'polypeptide(L)'
;IDIGSLYETGLRGLKIGMAMTNFGGKMKLSGRDLTLREVDADPFVGGNTGQAADLQVSSWPLPLNFRVGISLDIFHNESGTLMVASDFNHPTDAEERVQIGAEYAFMNRFFVRGGYKFNYDEESFAVGGGVKLSGFSFDYAYRDFGILGDVPTFSLNLRL
;
A
#
# COMPACT_ATOMS: atom_id res chain seq x y z
N ILE A 1 1.63 13.40 7.30
CA ILE A 1 2.33 14.00 6.15
C ILE A 1 2.99 12.88 5.39
N ASP A 2 2.89 12.93 4.05
CA ASP A 2 3.55 11.99 3.15
C ASP A 2 4.55 12.77 2.29
N ILE A 3 5.75 12.22 2.14
CA ILE A 3 6.83 12.82 1.37
C ILE A 3 7.40 11.74 0.46
N GLY A 4 7.61 12.07 -0.80
CA GLY A 4 8.21 11.15 -1.76
C GLY A 4 9.15 11.86 -2.73
N SER A 5 10.09 11.10 -3.27
CA SER A 5 11.03 11.53 -4.28
C SER A 5 11.22 10.43 -5.31
N LEU A 6 11.30 10.83 -6.57
CA LEU A 6 11.66 9.94 -7.67
C LEU A 6 12.86 10.56 -8.39
N TYR A 7 13.93 9.79 -8.50
CA TYR A 7 15.14 10.18 -9.19
C TYR A 7 15.36 9.30 -10.42
N GLU A 8 15.41 9.92 -11.59
CA GLU A 8 15.72 9.27 -12.86
C GLU A 8 17.19 9.55 -13.21
N THR A 9 18.01 8.50 -13.22
CA THR A 9 19.45 8.67 -13.39
C THR A 9 19.87 8.89 -14.85
N GLY A 10 18.98 8.59 -15.81
CA GLY A 10 19.29 8.56 -17.23
C GLY A 10 20.16 7.36 -17.67
N LEU A 11 20.63 6.52 -16.74
CA LEU A 11 21.45 5.36 -17.00
C LEU A 11 20.57 4.11 -17.15
N ARG A 12 20.42 3.56 -18.35
CA ARG A 12 19.64 2.35 -18.65
C ARG A 12 18.23 2.37 -18.04
N GLY A 13 17.56 3.52 -18.07
CA GLY A 13 16.24 3.65 -17.46
C GLY A 13 16.22 3.47 -15.93
N LEU A 14 17.36 3.51 -15.26
CA LEU A 14 17.45 3.37 -13.81
C LEU A 14 16.69 4.49 -13.10
N LYS A 15 15.71 4.12 -12.32
CA LYS A 15 14.92 5.01 -11.45
C LYS A 15 15.03 4.55 -10.01
N ILE A 16 15.13 5.50 -9.11
CA ILE A 16 15.15 5.26 -7.66
C ILE A 16 14.04 6.10 -7.06
N GLY A 17 13.10 5.43 -6.41
CA GLY A 17 11.99 6.04 -5.70
C GLY A 17 12.17 5.91 -4.20
N MET A 18 11.79 6.93 -3.45
CA MET A 18 11.71 6.90 -2.00
C MET A 18 10.40 7.55 -1.57
N ALA A 19 9.74 6.96 -0.58
CA ALA A 19 8.56 7.55 0.02
C ALA A 19 8.53 7.29 1.52
N MET A 20 8.10 8.27 2.27
CA MET A 20 7.79 8.17 3.68
C MET A 20 6.34 8.60 3.86
N THR A 21 5.52 7.73 4.42
CA THR A 21 4.10 7.98 4.61
C THR A 21 3.71 7.90 6.08
N ASN A 22 2.62 8.56 6.43
CA ASN A 22 2.11 8.64 7.80
C ASN A 22 3.07 9.31 8.80
N PHE A 23 3.95 10.21 8.34
CA PHE A 23 4.77 11.00 9.24
C PHE A 23 3.89 12.03 9.97
N GLY A 24 3.79 11.89 11.31
CA GLY A 24 2.95 12.78 12.10
C GLY A 24 3.00 12.50 13.60
N GLY A 25 2.25 13.30 14.34
CA GLY A 25 2.11 13.15 15.78
C GLY A 25 1.30 11.92 16.18
N LYS A 26 1.24 11.64 17.47
CA LYS A 26 0.42 10.56 18.02
C LYS A 26 -1.07 10.85 17.85
N MET A 27 -1.82 9.83 17.53
CA MET A 27 -3.28 9.86 17.55
C MET A 27 -3.81 9.55 18.95
N LYS A 28 -4.90 10.21 19.32
CA LYS A 28 -5.64 9.96 20.55
C LYS A 28 -7.13 10.09 20.26
N LEU A 29 -7.92 9.13 20.71
CA LEU A 29 -9.37 9.27 20.69
C LEU A 29 -9.81 10.38 21.62
N SER A 30 -10.73 11.23 21.19
CA SER A 30 -11.36 12.26 22.00
C SER A 30 -12.82 12.41 21.55
N GLY A 31 -13.70 12.67 22.48
CA GLY A 31 -15.13 12.83 22.18
C GLY A 31 -16.01 12.70 23.40
N ARG A 32 -17.27 13.13 23.28
CA ARG A 32 -18.26 13.07 24.38
C ARG A 32 -18.59 11.64 24.79
N ASP A 33 -18.47 10.69 23.92
CA ASP A 33 -18.77 9.28 24.18
C ASP A 33 -17.71 8.59 25.07
N LEU A 34 -16.61 9.28 25.37
CA LEU A 34 -15.57 8.84 26.31
C LEU A 34 -15.88 9.27 27.76
N THR A 35 -16.92 10.06 27.95
CA THR A 35 -17.37 10.46 29.29
C THR A 35 -18.45 9.50 29.76
N LEU A 36 -18.15 8.66 30.74
CA LEU A 36 -19.12 7.83 31.43
C LEU A 36 -19.84 8.67 32.49
N ARG A 37 -21.16 8.70 32.43
CA ARG A 37 -21.98 9.20 33.52
C ARG A 37 -22.53 8.00 34.29
N GLU A 38 -22.05 7.82 35.48
CA GLU A 38 -22.66 6.87 36.39
C GLU A 38 -23.98 7.47 36.89
N VAL A 39 -25.07 6.89 36.45
CA VAL A 39 -26.41 7.19 37.03
C VAL A 39 -26.61 6.20 38.15
N ASP A 40 -26.35 6.62 39.40
CA ASP A 40 -26.71 5.84 40.54
C ASP A 40 -28.23 5.64 40.52
N ALA A 41 -28.63 4.41 40.24
CA ALA A 41 -30.01 3.99 40.20
C ALA A 41 -30.55 3.59 41.61
N ASP A 42 -29.95 4.05 42.70
CA ASP A 42 -30.48 3.80 44.03
C ASP A 42 -31.48 4.91 44.38
N PRO A 43 -32.78 4.61 44.35
CA PRO A 43 -33.82 5.58 44.65
C PRO A 43 -33.87 6.01 46.13
N PHE A 44 -33.08 5.41 47.02
CA PHE A 44 -33.03 5.70 48.45
C PHE A 44 -31.86 6.60 48.86
N VAL A 45 -30.89 6.84 48.00
CA VAL A 45 -29.79 7.77 48.25
C VAL A 45 -30.12 9.09 47.53
N GLY A 46 -30.77 9.98 48.26
CA GLY A 46 -31.14 11.31 47.79
C GLY A 46 -29.91 12.24 47.57
N GLY A 47 -29.12 11.94 46.61
CA GLY A 47 -28.01 12.75 46.17
C GLY A 47 -27.74 12.47 44.70
N ASN A 48 -27.97 13.46 43.84
CA ASN A 48 -27.55 13.39 42.45
C ASN A 48 -26.01 13.48 42.40
N THR A 49 -25.37 12.37 42.67
CA THR A 49 -23.93 12.24 42.66
C THR A 49 -23.43 11.62 41.35
N GLY A 50 -24.11 11.85 40.25
CA GLY A 50 -23.66 11.42 38.94
C GLY A 50 -22.28 12.05 38.62
N GLN A 51 -21.23 11.42 39.10
CA GLN A 51 -19.87 11.83 38.76
C GLN A 51 -19.62 11.46 37.31
N ALA A 52 -19.24 12.45 36.51
CA ALA A 52 -18.73 12.20 35.19
C ALA A 52 -17.27 11.72 35.28
N ALA A 53 -17.01 10.53 34.80
CA ALA A 53 -15.65 10.00 34.67
C ALA A 53 -15.25 9.96 33.19
N ASP A 54 -14.13 10.53 32.89
CA ASP A 54 -13.57 10.43 31.53
C ASP A 54 -12.73 9.16 31.40
N LEU A 55 -13.02 8.36 30.40
CA LEU A 55 -12.18 7.22 30.04
C LEU A 55 -10.77 7.70 29.64
N GLN A 56 -9.78 7.19 30.33
CA GLN A 56 -8.39 7.47 29.98
C GLN A 56 -8.03 6.70 28.70
N VAL A 57 -7.89 7.42 27.61
CA VAL A 57 -7.50 6.85 26.33
C VAL A 57 -5.98 7.03 26.12
N SER A 58 -5.32 5.94 25.81
CA SER A 58 -3.90 5.97 25.42
C SER A 58 -3.73 6.61 24.04
N SER A 59 -2.62 7.28 23.84
CA SER A 59 -2.23 7.77 22.53
C SER A 59 -1.31 6.75 21.87
N TRP A 60 -1.43 6.58 20.53
CA TRP A 60 -0.57 5.70 19.72
C TRP A 60 0.04 6.47 18.56
N PRO A 61 1.28 6.12 18.15
CA PRO A 61 1.90 6.71 16.96
C PRO A 61 1.13 6.29 15.69
N LEU A 62 1.21 7.12 14.66
CA LEU A 62 0.79 6.71 13.33
C LEU A 62 1.73 5.59 12.82
N PRO A 63 1.22 4.61 12.05
CA PRO A 63 2.05 3.58 11.44
C PRO A 63 2.92 4.20 10.35
N LEU A 64 4.08 4.74 10.75
CA LEU A 64 5.06 5.31 9.84
C LEU A 64 5.56 4.21 8.90
N ASN A 65 5.60 4.52 7.62
CA ASN A 65 6.07 3.58 6.62
C ASN A 65 7.11 4.25 5.72
N PHE A 66 8.26 3.59 5.58
CA PHE A 66 9.34 4.00 4.70
C PHE A 66 9.49 3.01 3.56
N ARG A 67 9.49 3.49 2.32
CA ARG A 67 9.60 2.69 1.11
C ARG A 67 10.74 3.19 0.23
N VAL A 68 11.53 2.25 -0.27
CA VAL A 68 12.55 2.50 -1.30
C VAL A 68 12.31 1.53 -2.44
N GLY A 69 12.27 2.07 -3.65
CA GLY A 69 12.11 1.29 -4.87
C GLY A 69 13.21 1.61 -5.88
N ILE A 70 13.59 0.60 -6.62
CA ILE A 70 14.52 0.71 -7.73
C ILE A 70 13.95 -0.01 -8.94
N SER A 71 14.07 0.59 -10.12
CA SER A 71 13.75 -0.08 -11.39
C SER A 71 14.82 0.17 -12.43
N LEU A 72 15.02 -0.81 -13.30
CA LEU A 72 16.08 -0.81 -14.31
C LEU A 72 15.58 -1.49 -15.59
N ASP A 73 15.87 -0.90 -16.73
CA ASP A 73 15.70 -1.55 -18.03
C ASP A 73 16.91 -2.46 -18.30
N ILE A 74 16.69 -3.78 -18.21
CA ILE A 74 17.73 -4.79 -18.49
C ILE A 74 18.15 -4.72 -19.95
N PHE A 75 17.17 -4.63 -20.84
CA PHE A 75 17.40 -4.32 -22.24
C PHE A 75 16.25 -3.49 -22.80
N HIS A 76 16.58 -2.69 -23.79
CA HIS A 76 15.64 -1.90 -24.56
C HIS A 76 16.08 -1.93 -26.02
N ASN A 77 15.23 -2.45 -26.90
CA ASN A 77 15.44 -2.49 -28.35
C ASN A 77 14.12 -2.24 -29.09
N GLU A 78 14.19 -2.21 -30.43
CA GLU A 78 13.00 -1.98 -31.28
C GLU A 78 11.89 -3.03 -31.08
N SER A 79 12.25 -4.24 -30.70
CA SER A 79 11.30 -5.35 -30.51
C SER A 79 10.67 -5.37 -29.14
N GLY A 80 11.33 -4.81 -28.12
CA GLY A 80 10.77 -4.80 -26.78
C GLY A 80 11.70 -4.26 -25.71
N THR A 81 11.13 -4.13 -24.52
CA THR A 81 11.83 -3.69 -23.30
C THR A 81 11.57 -4.69 -22.18
N LEU A 82 12.63 -5.12 -21.51
CA LEU A 82 12.54 -5.86 -20.25
C LEU A 82 12.96 -4.95 -19.11
N MET A 83 12.02 -4.63 -18.26
CA MET A 83 12.22 -3.88 -17.02
C MET A 83 12.16 -4.83 -15.83
N VAL A 84 13.02 -4.63 -14.85
CA VAL A 84 12.95 -5.25 -13.54
C VAL A 84 12.84 -4.17 -12.46
N ALA A 85 12.15 -4.49 -11.38
CA ALA A 85 11.99 -3.58 -10.26
C ALA A 85 12.06 -4.35 -8.94
N SER A 86 12.50 -3.66 -7.90
CA SER A 86 12.43 -4.15 -6.52
C SER A 86 12.03 -3.02 -5.61
N ASP A 87 11.13 -3.32 -4.68
CA ASP A 87 10.69 -2.41 -3.61
C ASP A 87 11.02 -3.02 -2.26
N PHE A 88 11.58 -2.20 -1.39
CA PHE A 88 11.76 -2.47 0.04
C PHE A 88 10.79 -1.57 0.82
N ASN A 89 10.06 -2.16 1.75
CA ASN A 89 9.08 -1.48 2.57
C ASN A 89 9.34 -1.78 4.04
N HIS A 90 9.53 -0.73 4.85
CA HIS A 90 9.81 -0.80 6.28
C HIS A 90 8.71 -0.07 7.06
N PRO A 91 7.61 -0.75 7.41
CA PRO A 91 6.60 -0.23 8.32
C PRO A 91 7.11 -0.29 9.77
N THR A 92 6.72 0.67 10.63
CA THR A 92 7.12 0.66 12.03
C THR A 92 6.30 -0.29 12.91
N ASP A 93 5.21 -0.82 12.39
CA ASP A 93 4.22 -1.68 13.09
C ASP A 93 4.14 -3.10 12.53
N ALA A 94 4.96 -3.45 11.54
CA ALA A 94 4.98 -4.77 10.93
C ALA A 94 6.40 -5.15 10.47
N GLU A 95 6.57 -6.39 10.01
CA GLU A 95 7.83 -6.87 9.46
C GLU A 95 8.22 -6.18 8.16
N GLU A 96 9.50 -6.16 7.89
CA GLU A 96 10.06 -5.65 6.64
C GLU A 96 9.59 -6.49 5.46
N ARG A 97 9.24 -5.84 4.36
CA ARG A 97 8.67 -6.46 3.18
C ARG A 97 9.49 -6.13 1.95
N VAL A 98 9.72 -7.13 1.13
CA VAL A 98 10.43 -6.97 -0.15
C VAL A 98 9.52 -7.45 -1.28
N GLN A 99 9.53 -6.71 -2.37
CA GLN A 99 8.83 -7.10 -3.59
C GLN A 99 9.80 -7.04 -4.75
N ILE A 100 9.72 -8.02 -5.64
CA ILE A 100 10.45 -8.02 -6.90
C ILE A 100 9.47 -8.24 -8.04
N GLY A 101 9.72 -7.61 -9.17
CA GLY A 101 8.88 -7.75 -10.34
C GLY A 101 9.65 -7.54 -11.63
N ALA A 102 9.09 -8.08 -12.69
CA ALA A 102 9.57 -7.88 -14.04
C ALA A 102 8.41 -7.63 -14.99
N GLU A 103 8.63 -6.79 -15.98
CA GLU A 103 7.72 -6.53 -17.08
C GLU A 103 8.46 -6.68 -18.40
N TYR A 104 7.90 -7.45 -19.33
CA TYR A 104 8.32 -7.48 -20.69
C TYR A 104 7.27 -6.80 -21.58
N ALA A 105 7.66 -5.71 -22.21
CA ALA A 105 6.85 -4.96 -23.16
C ALA A 105 7.29 -5.31 -24.60
N PHE A 106 6.44 -6.01 -25.34
CA PHE A 106 6.69 -6.33 -26.75
C PHE A 106 6.04 -5.28 -27.66
N MET A 107 6.83 -4.67 -28.52
CA MET A 107 6.41 -3.60 -29.45
C MET A 107 5.64 -2.44 -28.78
N ASN A 108 5.81 -2.23 -27.47
CA ASN A 108 5.03 -1.26 -26.68
C ASN A 108 3.49 -1.45 -26.78
N ARG A 109 3.05 -2.65 -27.12
CA ARG A 109 1.64 -3.01 -27.28
C ARG A 109 1.20 -4.17 -26.39
N PHE A 110 2.05 -5.15 -26.24
CA PHE A 110 1.77 -6.34 -25.43
C PHE A 110 2.67 -6.34 -24.22
N PHE A 111 2.11 -6.58 -23.06
CA PHE A 111 2.81 -6.55 -21.78
C PHE A 111 2.60 -7.88 -21.06
N VAL A 112 3.66 -8.45 -20.56
CA VAL A 112 3.63 -9.59 -19.65
C VAL A 112 4.37 -9.19 -18.40
N ARG A 113 3.74 -9.43 -17.23
CA ARG A 113 4.24 -9.00 -15.94
C ARG A 113 4.24 -10.16 -14.97
N GLY A 114 5.23 -10.19 -14.11
CA GLY A 114 5.27 -11.14 -13.01
C GLY A 114 5.97 -10.52 -11.82
N GLY A 115 5.57 -10.91 -10.63
CA GLY A 115 6.17 -10.42 -9.41
C GLY A 115 5.99 -11.38 -8.25
N TYR A 116 6.86 -11.23 -7.27
CA TYR A 116 6.85 -11.98 -6.04
C TYR A 116 7.03 -11.07 -4.84
N LYS A 117 6.31 -11.37 -3.76
CA LYS A 117 6.30 -10.65 -2.51
C LYS A 117 6.88 -11.52 -1.41
N PHE A 118 7.88 -11.01 -0.71
CA PHE A 118 8.51 -11.66 0.43
C PHE A 118 8.02 -11.04 1.74
N ASN A 119 7.85 -11.86 2.77
CA ASN A 119 7.38 -11.47 4.10
C ASN A 119 5.98 -10.83 4.08
N TYR A 120 5.11 -11.35 3.23
CA TYR A 120 3.68 -11.08 3.26
C TYR A 120 2.96 -12.33 3.73
N ASP A 121 1.98 -12.18 4.62
CA ASP A 121 1.31 -13.31 5.27
C ASP A 121 0.53 -14.16 4.26
N GLU A 122 -0.16 -13.52 3.30
CA GLU A 122 -1.09 -14.19 2.40
C GLU A 122 -0.78 -13.98 0.92
N GLU A 123 -0.10 -12.89 0.56
CA GLU A 123 0.20 -12.58 -0.83
C GLU A 123 1.59 -13.09 -1.20
N SER A 124 1.72 -13.98 -2.20
CA SER A 124 3.01 -14.52 -2.62
C SER A 124 3.40 -14.07 -4.02
N PHE A 125 2.64 -14.44 -5.03
CA PHE A 125 2.97 -14.11 -6.41
C PHE A 125 1.83 -13.43 -7.15
N ALA A 126 2.20 -12.70 -8.19
CA ALA A 126 1.25 -12.10 -9.12
C ALA A 126 1.77 -12.24 -10.55
N VAL A 127 0.87 -12.53 -11.47
CA VAL A 127 1.15 -12.53 -12.89
C VAL A 127 0.11 -11.71 -13.63
N GLY A 128 0.47 -11.10 -14.72
CA GLY A 128 -0.46 -10.28 -15.47
C GLY A 128 -0.04 -10.10 -16.92
N GLY A 129 -0.99 -9.67 -17.71
CA GLY A 129 -0.78 -9.33 -19.10
C GLY A 129 -1.62 -8.12 -19.50
N GLY A 130 -1.17 -7.39 -20.49
CA GLY A 130 -1.87 -6.21 -20.99
C GLY A 130 -1.71 -6.04 -22.48
N VAL A 131 -2.69 -5.38 -23.06
CA VAL A 131 -2.67 -4.98 -24.48
C VAL A 131 -3.00 -3.49 -24.54
N LYS A 132 -2.14 -2.75 -25.23
CA LYS A 132 -2.31 -1.31 -25.46
C LYS A 132 -2.50 -1.06 -26.94
N LEU A 133 -3.61 -0.45 -27.30
CA LEU A 133 -3.94 -0.02 -28.64
C LEU A 133 -4.15 1.50 -28.70
N SER A 134 -4.27 2.04 -29.90
CA SER A 134 -4.54 3.47 -30.04
C SER A 134 -5.90 3.79 -29.40
N GLY A 135 -5.88 4.58 -28.33
CA GLY A 135 -7.09 5.03 -27.63
C GLY A 135 -7.54 4.16 -26.46
N PHE A 136 -7.07 2.92 -26.28
CA PHE A 136 -7.41 2.14 -25.10
C PHE A 136 -6.32 1.14 -24.69
N SER A 137 -6.33 0.75 -23.43
CA SER A 137 -5.55 -0.38 -22.92
C SER A 137 -6.42 -1.29 -22.07
N PHE A 138 -6.18 -2.58 -22.19
CA PHE A 138 -6.79 -3.63 -21.38
C PHE A 138 -5.69 -4.36 -20.63
N ASP A 139 -5.85 -4.53 -19.33
CA ASP A 139 -4.92 -5.26 -18.48
C ASP A 139 -5.67 -6.31 -17.68
N TYR A 140 -5.05 -7.47 -17.52
CA TYR A 140 -5.49 -8.56 -16.67
C TYR A 140 -4.38 -8.91 -15.69
N ALA A 141 -4.73 -9.11 -14.44
CA ALA A 141 -3.80 -9.59 -13.42
C ALA A 141 -4.46 -10.67 -12.56
N TYR A 142 -3.66 -11.66 -12.21
CA TYR A 142 -3.99 -12.73 -11.29
C TYR A 142 -3.04 -12.64 -10.10
N ARG A 143 -3.58 -12.70 -8.90
CA ARG A 143 -2.83 -12.65 -7.65
C ARG A 143 -3.26 -13.79 -6.75
N ASP A 144 -2.26 -14.46 -6.20
CA ASP A 144 -2.44 -15.49 -5.18
C ASP A 144 -2.48 -14.83 -3.80
N PHE A 145 -3.56 -15.06 -3.07
CA PHE A 145 -3.76 -14.63 -1.69
C PHE A 145 -3.81 -15.81 -0.71
N GLY A 146 -3.12 -16.90 -1.04
CA GLY A 146 -3.01 -18.06 -0.16
C GLY A 146 -4.37 -18.59 0.29
N ILE A 147 -4.62 -18.61 1.59
CA ILE A 147 -5.88 -19.11 2.17
C ILE A 147 -7.12 -18.27 1.82
N LEU A 148 -6.94 -17.02 1.40
CA LEU A 148 -8.04 -16.14 0.99
C LEU A 148 -8.48 -16.38 -0.45
N GLY A 149 -7.75 -17.24 -1.19
CA GLY A 149 -8.04 -17.59 -2.57
C GLY A 149 -7.48 -16.58 -3.58
N ASP A 150 -7.75 -16.82 -4.83
CA ASP A 150 -7.20 -16.08 -5.95
C ASP A 150 -8.03 -14.85 -6.31
N VAL A 151 -7.36 -13.76 -6.66
CA VAL A 151 -8.03 -12.50 -7.03
C VAL A 151 -7.68 -12.11 -8.46
N PRO A 152 -8.59 -12.38 -9.43
CA PRO A 152 -8.47 -11.83 -10.77
C PRO A 152 -8.84 -10.34 -10.77
N THR A 153 -8.07 -9.55 -11.50
CA THR A 153 -8.30 -8.10 -11.65
C THR A 153 -8.28 -7.74 -13.14
N PHE A 154 -9.26 -6.96 -13.56
CA PHE A 154 -9.36 -6.44 -14.92
C PHE A 154 -9.32 -4.91 -14.88
N SER A 155 -8.57 -4.31 -15.80
CA SER A 155 -8.52 -2.86 -15.96
C SER A 155 -8.74 -2.48 -17.43
N LEU A 156 -9.57 -1.49 -17.66
CA LEU A 156 -9.78 -0.88 -18.96
C LEU A 156 -9.54 0.61 -18.85
N ASN A 157 -8.58 1.11 -19.63
CA ASN A 157 -8.28 2.54 -19.69
C ASN A 157 -8.61 3.07 -21.09
N LEU A 158 -9.35 4.16 -21.14
CA LEU A 158 -9.69 4.87 -22.37
C LEU A 158 -8.95 6.21 -22.38
N ARG A 159 -8.27 6.51 -23.48
CA ARG A 159 -7.63 7.80 -23.71
C ARG A 159 -8.39 8.51 -24.83
N LEU A 160 -9.14 9.52 -24.45
CA LEU A 160 -9.86 10.44 -25.33
C LEU A 160 -8.96 11.54 -25.87
#